data_cf28a22d54b99ea83fb9fb69cfa4c1a6
#
_entry.id   cf28a22d54b99ea83fb9fb69cfa4c1a6
#
_cell.length_a   1.000
_cell.length_b   1.000
_cell.length_c   1.000
_cell.angle_alpha   90.00
_cell.angle_beta   90.00
_cell.angle_gamma   90.00
#
_symmetry.space_group_name_H-M   'P 1'
#
loop_
_entity.id
_entity.type
_entity.pdbx_description
1 polymer ?
#
loop_
_entity_poly.entity_id
_entity_poly.type
_entity_poly.pdbx_seq_one_letter_code
_entity_poly.pdbx_strand_id
1 'polypeptide(L)'
;MKSTKSYLVVGLGRFGAEVSRRLYEAGNEVMVMDMDPDLVQQASSCVTHAVVGNAQDKEVLRALGVDEFDCGIVAIGDSLSDSVLATMNLKELGIPEIVCKAHDETHKKVLLKLGADRVVIPEQENAARLARSLSNPNLLSSM
;
A
#
# COMPACT_ATOMS: atom_id res chain seq x y z
N MET A 1 -4.15 5.66 25.14
CA MET A 1 -5.20 5.89 24.15
C MET A 1 -4.70 5.61 22.76
N LYS A 2 -5.41 4.82 22.01
CA LYS A 2 -5.05 4.47 20.64
C LYS A 2 -5.52 5.55 19.69
N SER A 3 -4.61 6.15 18.94
CA SER A 3 -5.01 7.13 17.92
C SER A 3 -5.30 6.39 16.61
N THR A 4 -6.42 6.74 15.99
CA THR A 4 -6.82 6.20 14.71
C THR A 4 -6.13 6.99 13.61
N LYS A 5 -5.56 6.29 12.65
CA LYS A 5 -4.97 6.90 11.46
C LYS A 5 -5.82 6.59 10.25
N SER A 6 -5.61 7.34 9.19
CA SER A 6 -6.30 7.14 7.92
C SER A 6 -5.30 6.74 6.83
N TYR A 7 -5.66 5.69 6.11
CA TYR A 7 -4.82 5.10 5.07
C TYR A 7 -5.57 5.03 3.75
N LEU A 8 -4.87 5.39 2.68
CA LEU A 8 -5.34 5.12 1.32
C LEU A 8 -4.51 3.97 0.77
N VAL A 9 -5.14 2.90 0.32
CA VAL A 9 -4.44 1.78 -0.31
C VAL A 9 -4.82 1.73 -1.78
N VAL A 10 -3.83 1.89 -2.64
CA VAL A 10 -3.99 1.84 -4.09
C VAL A 10 -3.49 0.49 -4.59
N GLY A 11 -4.39 -0.28 -5.18
CA GLY A 11 -4.09 -1.63 -5.67
C GLY A 11 -4.54 -2.69 -4.68
N LEU A 12 -5.42 -3.57 -5.16
CA LEU A 12 -6.05 -4.62 -4.36
C LEU A 12 -5.64 -6.04 -4.79
N GLY A 13 -4.40 -6.19 -5.22
CA GLY A 13 -3.80 -7.51 -5.36
C GLY A 13 -3.64 -8.14 -3.98
N ARG A 14 -2.95 -9.26 -3.91
CA ARG A 14 -2.80 -10.00 -2.64
C ARG A 14 -2.24 -9.15 -1.50
N PHE A 15 -1.21 -8.37 -1.79
CA PHE A 15 -0.57 -7.55 -0.76
C PHE A 15 -1.48 -6.41 -0.32
N GLY A 16 -2.02 -5.66 -1.28
CA GLY A 16 -2.88 -4.51 -0.96
C GLY A 16 -4.14 -4.90 -0.22
N ALA A 17 -4.77 -5.99 -0.63
CA ALA A 17 -5.98 -6.48 0.03
C ALA A 17 -5.67 -6.92 1.47
N GLU A 18 -4.57 -7.62 1.69
CA GLU A 18 -4.20 -8.09 3.02
C GLU A 18 -3.83 -6.93 3.95
N VAL A 19 -3.04 -5.98 3.46
CA VAL A 19 -2.67 -4.81 4.25
C VAL A 19 -3.91 -4.00 4.63
N SER A 20 -4.82 -3.80 3.68
CA SER A 20 -6.06 -3.04 3.91
C SER A 20 -6.89 -3.67 5.01
N ARG A 21 -7.10 -4.98 4.92
CA ARG A 21 -7.89 -5.71 5.91
C ARG A 21 -7.28 -5.60 7.29
N ARG A 22 -5.97 -5.79 7.39
CA ARG A 22 -5.27 -5.76 8.67
C ARG A 22 -5.26 -4.38 9.30
N LEU A 23 -5.09 -3.33 8.50
CA LEU A 23 -5.17 -1.96 8.99
C LEU A 23 -6.56 -1.64 9.51
N TYR A 24 -7.59 -2.08 8.80
CA TYR A 24 -8.97 -1.88 9.21
C TYR A 24 -9.28 -2.63 10.51
N GLU A 25 -8.85 -3.89 10.61
CA GLU A 25 -9.05 -4.69 11.83
C GLU A 25 -8.31 -4.10 13.03
N ALA A 26 -7.21 -3.39 12.78
CA ALA A 26 -6.46 -2.70 13.83
C ALA A 26 -7.11 -1.40 14.29
N GLY A 27 -8.27 -1.04 13.73
CA GLY A 27 -9.03 0.12 14.15
C GLY A 27 -8.79 1.39 13.36
N ASN A 28 -8.14 1.30 12.22
CA ASN A 28 -7.86 2.47 11.39
C ASN A 28 -8.95 2.70 10.35
N GLU A 29 -9.02 3.94 9.84
CA GLU A 29 -9.83 4.27 8.69
C GLU A 29 -9.06 3.90 7.45
N VAL A 30 -9.70 3.14 6.55
CA VAL A 30 -9.04 2.66 5.32
C VAL A 30 -9.91 2.89 4.11
N MET A 31 -9.37 3.61 3.13
CA MET A 31 -9.98 3.71 1.81
C MET A 31 -9.12 2.89 0.84
N VAL A 32 -9.77 2.05 0.05
CA VAL A 32 -9.07 1.28 -0.99
C VAL A 32 -9.52 1.75 -2.37
N MET A 33 -8.61 1.66 -3.32
CA MET A 33 -8.87 2.03 -4.71
C MET A 33 -8.26 1.00 -5.65
N ASP A 34 -9.03 0.56 -6.62
CA ASP A 34 -8.55 -0.33 -7.68
C ASP A 34 -9.39 -0.09 -8.92
N MET A 35 -8.85 -0.36 -10.09
CA MET A 35 -9.57 -0.23 -11.34
C MET A 35 -10.53 -1.39 -11.58
N ASP A 36 -10.32 -2.52 -10.91
CA ASP A 36 -11.13 -3.73 -11.06
C ASP A 36 -12.34 -3.69 -10.10
N PRO A 37 -13.56 -3.56 -10.63
CA PRO A 37 -14.75 -3.50 -9.77
C PRO A 37 -14.95 -4.73 -8.90
N ASP A 38 -14.53 -5.89 -9.37
CA ASP A 38 -14.69 -7.14 -8.61
C ASP A 38 -13.81 -7.14 -7.37
N LEU A 39 -12.56 -6.67 -7.50
CA LEU A 39 -11.67 -6.55 -6.35
C LEU A 39 -12.17 -5.53 -5.35
N VAL A 40 -12.70 -4.41 -5.84
CA VAL A 40 -13.28 -3.38 -4.99
C VAL A 40 -14.48 -3.93 -4.23
N GLN A 41 -15.35 -4.67 -4.90
CA GLN A 41 -16.52 -5.27 -4.28
C GLN A 41 -16.12 -6.26 -3.17
N GLN A 42 -15.09 -7.09 -3.43
CA GLN A 42 -14.61 -8.04 -2.44
C GLN A 42 -14.05 -7.35 -1.20
N ALA A 43 -13.39 -6.22 -1.37
CA ALA A 43 -12.78 -5.49 -0.27
C ALA A 43 -13.80 -4.67 0.54
N SER A 44 -14.93 -4.34 -0.04
CA SER A 44 -15.87 -3.35 0.50
C SER A 44 -16.38 -3.67 1.91
N SER A 45 -16.49 -4.94 2.26
CA SER A 45 -16.98 -5.35 3.59
C SER A 45 -15.90 -5.34 4.67
N CYS A 46 -14.63 -5.12 4.29
CA CYS A 46 -13.49 -5.21 5.19
C CYS A 46 -12.69 -3.92 5.28
N VAL A 47 -13.25 -2.80 4.81
CA VAL A 47 -12.60 -1.48 4.84
C VAL A 47 -13.65 -0.40 5.07
N THR A 48 -13.19 0.83 5.31
CA THR A 48 -14.11 1.96 5.53
C THR A 48 -14.77 2.40 4.23
N HIS A 49 -13.98 2.56 3.18
CA HIS A 49 -14.46 2.97 1.85
C HIS A 49 -13.74 2.19 0.76
N ALA A 50 -14.48 1.82 -0.28
CA ALA A 50 -13.91 1.11 -1.43
C ALA A 50 -14.33 1.82 -2.71
N VAL A 51 -13.38 2.18 -3.56
CA VAL A 51 -13.60 3.03 -4.73
C VAL A 51 -13.03 2.37 -5.98
N VAL A 52 -13.84 2.34 -7.05
CA VAL A 52 -13.34 1.98 -8.37
C VAL A 52 -12.74 3.23 -8.99
N GLY A 53 -11.47 3.19 -9.33
CA GLY A 53 -10.82 4.35 -9.91
C GLY A 53 -9.37 4.08 -10.27
N ASN A 54 -8.80 5.03 -11.00
CA ASN A 54 -7.43 4.96 -11.47
C ASN A 54 -6.57 5.98 -10.74
N ALA A 55 -5.63 5.50 -9.92
CA ALA A 55 -4.73 6.36 -9.15
C ALA A 55 -3.72 7.10 -10.02
N GLN A 56 -3.64 6.77 -11.31
CA GLN A 56 -2.83 7.54 -12.25
C GLN A 56 -3.53 8.84 -12.65
N ASP A 57 -4.82 8.95 -12.39
CA ASP A 57 -5.60 10.17 -12.64
C ASP A 57 -5.58 11.04 -11.38
N LYS A 58 -4.75 12.08 -11.44
CA LYS A 58 -4.55 12.99 -10.32
C LYS A 58 -5.83 13.70 -9.89
N GLU A 59 -6.71 14.02 -10.84
CA GLU A 59 -7.97 14.71 -10.53
C GLU A 59 -8.92 13.80 -9.75
N VAL A 60 -8.92 12.51 -10.03
CA VAL A 60 -9.72 11.55 -9.26
C VAL A 60 -9.22 11.52 -7.81
N LEU A 61 -7.92 11.45 -7.61
CA LEU A 61 -7.34 11.46 -6.27
C LEU A 61 -7.64 12.76 -5.54
N ARG A 62 -7.54 13.90 -6.25
CA ARG A 62 -7.85 15.19 -5.64
C ARG A 62 -9.31 15.25 -5.19
N ALA A 63 -10.22 14.77 -6.02
CA ALA A 63 -11.65 14.77 -5.70
C ALA A 63 -11.98 13.89 -4.48
N LEU A 64 -11.17 12.87 -4.23
CA LEU A 64 -11.36 12.00 -3.06
C LEU A 64 -10.74 12.55 -1.78
N GLY A 65 -10.05 13.70 -1.86
CA GLY A 65 -9.44 14.32 -0.68
C GLY A 65 -8.27 13.54 -0.11
N VAL A 66 -7.45 12.95 -0.99
CA VAL A 66 -6.37 12.07 -0.52
C VAL A 66 -5.31 12.78 0.30
N ASP A 67 -5.18 14.08 0.17
CA ASP A 67 -4.25 14.89 0.97
C ASP A 67 -4.63 14.93 2.46
N GLU A 68 -5.86 14.57 2.79
CA GLU A 68 -6.31 14.50 4.18
C GLU A 68 -5.98 13.17 4.86
N PHE A 69 -5.47 12.20 4.11
CA PHE A 69 -5.07 10.91 4.66
C PHE A 69 -3.68 10.99 5.27
N ASP A 70 -3.44 10.21 6.31
CA ASP A 70 -2.14 10.18 6.99
C ASP A 70 -1.08 9.46 6.15
N CYS A 71 -1.48 8.43 5.43
CA CYS A 71 -0.54 7.59 4.69
C CYS A 71 -1.19 7.03 3.44
N GLY A 72 -0.42 7.02 2.35
CA GLY A 72 -0.79 6.34 1.11
C GLY A 72 0.08 5.12 0.91
N ILE A 73 -0.55 4.00 0.58
CA ILE A 73 0.14 2.75 0.31
C ILE A 73 -0.09 2.39 -1.15
N VAL A 74 0.98 2.41 -1.94
CA VAL A 74 0.92 2.07 -3.36
C VAL A 74 1.30 0.60 -3.50
N ALA A 75 0.28 -0.24 -3.69
CA ALA A 75 0.44 -1.70 -3.73
C ALA A 75 0.27 -2.27 -5.15
N ILE A 76 0.64 -1.48 -6.15
CA ILE A 76 0.59 -1.88 -7.56
C ILE A 76 1.89 -2.61 -7.87
N GLY A 77 1.82 -3.92 -8.06
CA GLY A 77 3.01 -4.75 -8.21
C GLY A 77 3.41 -5.12 -9.63
N ASP A 78 2.47 -5.03 -10.57
CA ASP A 78 2.67 -5.61 -11.90
C ASP A 78 3.23 -4.64 -12.92
N SER A 79 3.13 -3.34 -12.67
CA SER A 79 3.53 -2.33 -13.64
C SER A 79 4.35 -1.26 -12.96
N LEU A 80 5.60 -1.12 -13.40
CA LEU A 80 6.47 -0.05 -12.91
C LEU A 80 5.86 1.31 -13.19
N SER A 81 5.39 1.54 -14.42
CA SER A 81 4.85 2.84 -14.80
C SER A 81 3.59 3.21 -13.99
N ASP A 82 2.71 2.26 -13.75
CA ASP A 82 1.49 2.52 -12.98
C ASP A 82 1.82 2.90 -11.54
N SER A 83 2.74 2.18 -10.94
CA SER A 83 3.18 2.43 -9.57
C SER A 83 3.90 3.77 -9.46
N VAL A 84 4.74 4.11 -10.43
CA VAL A 84 5.45 5.38 -10.46
C VAL A 84 4.49 6.55 -10.57
N LEU A 85 3.53 6.47 -11.50
CA LEU A 85 2.56 7.55 -11.69
C LEU A 85 1.67 7.74 -10.47
N ALA A 86 1.20 6.66 -9.87
CA ALA A 86 0.40 6.75 -8.64
C ALA A 86 1.21 7.41 -7.52
N THR A 87 2.45 7.00 -7.35
CA THR A 87 3.33 7.57 -6.32
C THR A 87 3.57 9.05 -6.53
N MET A 88 3.86 9.44 -7.78
CA MET A 88 4.05 10.85 -8.12
C MET A 88 2.81 11.68 -7.80
N ASN A 89 1.64 11.16 -8.15
CA ASN A 89 0.39 11.87 -7.88
C ASN A 89 0.16 12.07 -6.38
N LEU A 90 0.37 11.05 -5.58
CA LEU A 90 0.22 11.16 -4.13
C LEU A 90 1.22 12.15 -3.54
N LYS A 91 2.45 12.14 -4.03
CA LYS A 91 3.47 13.07 -3.58
C LYS A 91 3.08 14.51 -3.91
N GLU A 92 2.65 14.76 -5.14
CA GLU A 92 2.25 16.09 -5.59
C GLU A 92 1.01 16.61 -4.85
N LEU A 93 0.12 15.72 -4.47
CA LEU A 93 -1.09 16.10 -3.72
C LEU A 93 -0.84 16.32 -2.23
N GLY A 94 0.36 15.99 -1.75
CA GLY A 94 0.78 16.34 -0.40
C GLY A 94 0.42 15.35 0.70
N ILE A 95 0.16 14.09 0.36
CA ILE A 95 -0.05 13.09 1.40
C ILE A 95 1.23 12.96 2.24
N PRO A 96 1.13 12.95 3.58
CA PRO A 96 2.34 13.07 4.43
C PRO A 96 3.30 11.90 4.39
N GLU A 97 2.77 10.68 4.24
CA GLU A 97 3.61 9.49 4.21
C GLU A 97 3.20 8.60 3.04
N ILE A 98 4.19 8.10 2.30
CA ILE A 98 3.96 7.22 1.16
C ILE A 98 4.78 5.96 1.34
N VAL A 99 4.09 4.82 1.35
CA VAL A 99 4.71 3.49 1.42
C VAL A 99 4.40 2.78 0.11
N CYS A 100 5.41 2.20 -0.51
CA CYS A 100 5.22 1.51 -1.79
C CYS A 100 5.64 0.06 -1.70
N LYS A 101 4.93 -0.79 -2.46
CA LYS A 101 5.38 -2.14 -2.75
C LYS A 101 6.21 -2.08 -4.02
N ALA A 102 7.39 -2.69 -4.01
CA ALA A 102 8.22 -2.82 -5.20
C ALA A 102 8.32 -4.27 -5.63
N HIS A 103 8.54 -4.47 -6.92
CA HIS A 103 8.68 -5.79 -7.51
C HIS A 103 10.12 -6.31 -7.36
N ASP A 104 11.10 -5.40 -7.47
CA ASP A 104 12.52 -5.74 -7.36
C ASP A 104 13.31 -4.53 -6.87
N GLU A 105 14.63 -4.70 -6.76
CA GLU A 105 15.52 -3.65 -6.24
C GLU A 105 15.57 -2.42 -7.14
N THR A 106 15.49 -2.59 -8.47
CA THR A 106 15.47 -1.47 -9.41
C THR A 106 14.21 -0.64 -9.22
N HIS A 107 13.06 -1.30 -9.14
CA HIS A 107 11.78 -0.66 -8.86
C HIS A 107 11.84 0.12 -7.54
N LYS A 108 12.39 -0.51 -6.51
CA LYS A 108 12.54 0.12 -5.20
C LYS A 108 13.37 1.41 -5.27
N LYS A 109 14.49 1.39 -6.00
CA LYS A 109 15.32 2.58 -6.17
C LYS A 109 14.58 3.72 -6.81
N VAL A 110 13.80 3.43 -7.86
CA VAL A 110 13.02 4.45 -8.56
C VAL A 110 12.01 5.07 -7.60
N LEU A 111 11.28 4.26 -6.86
CA LEU A 111 10.25 4.76 -5.95
C LEU A 111 10.83 5.60 -4.82
N LEU A 112 11.97 5.21 -4.28
CA LEU A 112 12.64 6.00 -3.23
C LEU A 112 13.10 7.36 -3.78
N LYS A 113 13.61 7.39 -5.00
CA LYS A 113 14.02 8.66 -5.63
C LYS A 113 12.85 9.57 -5.91
N LEU A 114 11.67 9.02 -6.14
CA LEU A 114 10.45 9.80 -6.37
C LEU A 114 9.87 10.37 -5.08
N GLY A 115 10.38 9.97 -3.93
CA GLY A 115 9.93 10.51 -2.66
C GLY A 115 9.09 9.57 -1.82
N ALA A 116 9.05 8.27 -2.14
CA ALA A 116 8.44 7.31 -1.23
C ALA A 116 9.23 7.27 0.07
N ASP A 117 8.53 7.27 1.18
CA ASP A 117 9.15 7.27 2.50
C ASP A 117 9.65 5.89 2.89
N ARG A 118 8.97 4.86 2.40
CA ARG A 118 9.33 3.48 2.65
C ARG A 118 8.93 2.62 1.46
N VAL A 119 9.79 1.69 1.09
CA VAL A 119 9.49 0.74 0.01
C VAL A 119 9.75 -0.67 0.52
N VAL A 120 8.79 -1.55 0.32
CA VAL A 120 8.91 -2.96 0.73
C VAL A 120 8.91 -3.86 -0.50
N ILE A 121 9.64 -4.96 -0.41
CA ILE A 121 9.59 -6.04 -1.40
C ILE A 121 9.14 -7.28 -0.62
N PRO A 122 7.83 -7.53 -0.55
CA PRO A 122 7.28 -8.54 0.38
C PRO A 122 7.86 -9.93 0.22
N GLU A 123 8.11 -10.37 -1.01
CA GLU A 123 8.69 -11.70 -1.25
C GLU A 123 10.08 -11.84 -0.66
N GLN A 124 10.92 -10.79 -0.78
CA GLN A 124 12.25 -10.80 -0.20
C GLN A 124 12.19 -10.81 1.32
N GLU A 125 11.33 -10.00 1.91
CA GLU A 125 11.19 -9.94 3.37
C GLU A 125 10.68 -11.26 3.93
N ASN A 126 9.69 -11.87 3.29
CA ASN A 126 9.15 -13.15 3.71
C ASN A 126 10.18 -14.27 3.56
N ALA A 127 10.93 -14.30 2.46
CA ALA A 127 11.97 -15.29 2.24
C ALA A 127 13.09 -15.17 3.28
N ALA A 128 13.50 -13.94 3.59
CA ALA A 128 14.53 -13.70 4.59
C ALA A 128 14.08 -14.17 5.98
N ARG A 129 12.84 -13.88 6.32
CA ARG A 129 12.27 -14.30 7.61
C ARG A 129 12.22 -15.83 7.72
N LEU A 130 11.75 -16.50 6.68
CA LEU A 130 11.69 -17.95 6.65
C LEU A 130 13.09 -18.58 6.76
N ALA A 131 14.05 -18.05 5.99
CA ALA A 131 15.41 -18.53 6.02
C ALA A 131 16.03 -18.42 7.42
N ARG A 132 15.79 -17.28 8.09
CA ARG A 132 16.27 -17.08 9.46
C ARG A 132 15.64 -18.09 10.43
N SER A 133 14.35 -18.33 10.33
CA SER A 133 13.68 -19.26 11.23
C SER A 133 14.14 -20.71 11.01
N LEU A 134 14.45 -21.08 9.76
CA LEU A 134 14.94 -22.42 9.46
C LEU A 134 16.41 -22.60 9.90
N SER A 135 17.22 -21.54 9.78
CA SER A 135 18.64 -21.59 10.13
C SER A 135 18.88 -21.47 11.62
N ASN A 136 17.97 -20.84 12.35
CA ASN A 136 18.09 -20.60 13.78
C ASN A 136 16.73 -20.75 14.43
N PRO A 137 16.33 -22.00 14.79
CA PRO A 137 15.01 -22.25 15.37
C PRO A 137 14.71 -21.45 16.64
N ASN A 138 15.73 -21.01 17.37
CA ASN A 138 15.54 -20.24 18.59
C ASN A 138 14.96 -18.86 18.33
N LEU A 139 14.98 -18.39 17.09
CA LEU A 139 14.40 -17.10 16.73
C LEU A 139 12.91 -17.17 16.42
N LEU A 140 12.33 -18.36 16.33
CA LEU A 140 10.91 -18.53 15.98
C LEU A 140 9.98 -17.81 16.93
N SER A 141 10.29 -17.80 18.20
CA SER A 141 9.44 -17.18 19.21
C SER A 141 9.42 -15.66 19.11
N SER A 142 10.37 -15.05 18.42
CA SER A 142 10.47 -13.61 18.27
C SER A 142 9.87 -13.06 16.97
N MET A 143 9.28 -13.95 16.19
CA MET A 143 8.79 -13.57 14.86
C MET A 143 7.29 -13.32 14.80
#